data_0ef698c7bcbb00d364e4543f3cf0fb59
#
_entry.id   0ef698c7bcbb00d364e4543f3cf0fb59
#
_cell.length_a   1.000
_cell.length_b   1.000
_cell.length_c   1.000
_cell.angle_alpha   90.00
_cell.angle_beta   90.00
_cell.angle_gamma   90.00
#
_symmetry.space_group_name_H-M   'P 1'
#
loop_
_entity.id
_entity.type
_entity.pdbx_description
1 polymer ?
#
loop_
_entity_poly.entity_id
_entity_poly.type
_entity_poly.pdbx_seq_one_letter_code
_entity_poly.pdbx_strand_id
1 'polypeptide(L)'
;NSKSSPFDTLLGLFKEVIVHTSGEVDEALDWLRQLDQHYNITNDEYTFEDFIQELKDKGYLRDNSDGQGGMGLTSKAEGAVRKAAMDQLFGTLKKGDSGEHQSDSPMGKGDSTGDFRSFQFGDALDNIVMNESLKNALVSGGIDELRLTQEDLVVEEAYQNTSLSTVLMIDISHSMILYGEDRITPAKMVAMALAEWITTKYPKDTLDIIVYGNESWPIQIKDLPYLQVGPYHTNFVAGLELAMGLLKRRKSANKQIFNITDGKPSCLVEPDGSFYKNSFGLDPYITGKCLEMAAKTKKAKIPVNTFMIAKDAYLQHFIRSFSEINGGNAYYTGLNKLGQLVFSDYQQQKKRNSK
;
A
#
# COMPACT_ATOMS: atom_id res chain seq x y z
N ASN A 1 -5.68 28.15 -17.03
CA ASN A 1 -6.64 27.03 -17.07
C ASN A 1 -6.57 26.41 -18.46
N SER A 2 -5.63 25.48 -18.71
CA SER A 2 -5.71 24.62 -19.89
C SER A 2 -6.89 23.67 -19.65
N LYS A 3 -7.93 23.76 -20.49
CA LYS A 3 -8.97 22.74 -20.53
C LYS A 3 -8.29 21.42 -20.86
N SER A 4 -8.42 20.41 -19.99
CA SER A 4 -8.00 19.04 -20.31
C SER A 4 -8.68 18.60 -21.61
N SER A 5 -7.96 17.89 -22.47
CA SER A 5 -8.55 17.35 -23.69
C SER A 5 -9.69 16.37 -23.35
N PRO A 6 -10.68 16.16 -24.22
CA PRO A 6 -11.69 15.12 -24.03
C PRO A 6 -11.05 13.75 -23.75
N PHE A 7 -9.96 13.42 -24.45
CA PHE A 7 -9.17 12.22 -24.19
C PHE A 7 -8.64 12.13 -22.75
N ASP A 8 -7.99 13.18 -22.26
CA ASP A 8 -7.41 13.18 -20.91
C ASP A 8 -8.49 13.05 -19.83
N THR A 9 -9.64 13.67 -20.03
CA THR A 9 -10.78 13.58 -19.13
C THR A 9 -11.32 12.15 -19.07
N LEU A 10 -11.61 11.56 -20.23
CA LEU A 10 -12.10 10.18 -20.34
C LEU A 10 -11.06 9.15 -19.87
N LEU A 11 -9.76 9.36 -20.16
CA LEU A 11 -8.69 8.51 -19.67
C LEU A 11 -8.58 8.55 -18.15
N GLY A 12 -8.78 9.71 -17.53
CA GLY A 12 -8.84 9.83 -16.08
C GLY A 12 -9.96 8.98 -15.49
N LEU A 13 -11.16 9.12 -16.00
CA LEU A 13 -12.34 8.35 -15.61
C LEU A 13 -12.17 6.85 -15.89
N PHE A 14 -11.60 6.49 -17.04
CA PHE A 14 -11.32 5.10 -17.38
C PHE A 14 -10.44 4.39 -16.34
N LYS A 15 -9.39 5.07 -15.86
CA LYS A 15 -8.49 4.51 -14.84
C LYS A 15 -9.20 4.26 -13.50
N GLU A 16 -10.22 5.01 -13.18
CA GLU A 16 -11.03 4.80 -11.98
C GLU A 16 -12.04 3.67 -12.20
N VAL A 17 -12.82 3.73 -13.28
CA VAL A 17 -13.88 2.78 -13.57
C VAL A 17 -13.34 1.36 -13.75
N ILE A 18 -12.16 1.19 -14.39
CA ILE A 18 -11.57 -0.12 -14.62
C ILE A 18 -11.23 -0.89 -13.33
N VAL A 19 -10.97 -0.19 -12.24
CA VAL A 19 -10.75 -0.82 -10.92
C VAL A 19 -12.06 -1.33 -10.33
N HIS A 20 -13.16 -0.59 -10.54
CA HIS A 20 -14.50 -0.97 -10.10
C HIS A 20 -15.02 -2.18 -10.88
N THR A 21 -14.76 -2.24 -12.17
CA THR A 21 -15.15 -3.38 -13.03
C THR A 21 -14.17 -4.55 -12.96
N SER A 22 -13.22 -4.52 -12.03
CA SER A 22 -12.21 -5.58 -11.84
C SER A 22 -11.45 -5.94 -13.13
N GLY A 23 -11.13 -4.90 -13.93
CA GLY A 23 -10.37 -5.07 -15.16
C GLY A 23 -11.18 -5.45 -16.38
N GLU A 24 -12.51 -5.59 -16.26
CA GLU A 24 -13.41 -5.84 -17.38
C GLU A 24 -13.53 -4.60 -18.26
N VAL A 25 -12.78 -4.58 -19.37
CA VAL A 25 -12.65 -3.40 -20.22
C VAL A 25 -13.97 -3.02 -20.88
N ASP A 26 -14.69 -4.00 -21.40
CA ASP A 26 -15.96 -3.76 -22.11
C ASP A 26 -17.00 -3.15 -21.16
N GLU A 27 -17.12 -3.67 -19.94
CA GLU A 27 -17.98 -3.11 -18.90
C GLU A 27 -17.56 -1.68 -18.52
N ALA A 28 -16.25 -1.44 -18.35
CA ALA A 28 -15.74 -0.10 -18.04
C ALA A 28 -16.04 0.91 -19.15
N LEU A 29 -15.93 0.52 -20.42
CA LEU A 29 -16.29 1.36 -21.56
C LEU A 29 -17.78 1.63 -21.63
N ASP A 30 -18.63 0.67 -21.31
CA ASP A 30 -20.07 0.86 -21.25
C ASP A 30 -20.47 1.87 -20.15
N TRP A 31 -19.86 1.80 -18.98
CA TRP A 31 -20.06 2.79 -17.93
C TRP A 31 -19.61 4.18 -18.35
N LEU A 32 -18.45 4.28 -18.99
CA LEU A 32 -17.96 5.57 -19.51
C LEU A 32 -18.84 6.14 -20.61
N ARG A 33 -19.38 5.31 -21.49
CA ARG A 33 -20.32 5.73 -22.53
C ARG A 33 -21.58 6.34 -21.91
N GLN A 34 -22.11 5.74 -20.84
CA GLN A 34 -23.25 6.30 -20.11
C GLN A 34 -22.92 7.64 -19.46
N LEU A 35 -21.72 7.77 -18.86
CA LEU A 35 -21.24 9.03 -18.30
C LEU A 35 -21.07 10.10 -19.38
N ASP A 36 -20.50 9.74 -20.52
CA ASP A 36 -20.33 10.63 -21.65
C ASP A 36 -21.67 11.16 -22.18
N GLN A 37 -22.66 10.29 -22.35
CA GLN A 37 -24.02 10.68 -22.74
C GLN A 37 -24.68 11.65 -21.74
N HIS A 38 -24.36 11.51 -20.45
CA HIS A 38 -24.97 12.35 -19.42
C HIS A 38 -24.29 13.72 -19.29
N TYR A 39 -22.97 13.76 -19.43
CA TYR A 39 -22.14 14.94 -19.17
C TYR A 39 -21.63 15.62 -20.46
N ASN A 40 -21.88 15.03 -21.65
CA ASN A 40 -21.41 15.52 -22.94
C ASN A 40 -19.90 15.84 -22.94
N ILE A 41 -19.08 14.84 -22.54
CA ILE A 41 -17.62 14.99 -22.48
C ILE A 41 -17.03 14.98 -23.89
N THR A 42 -17.58 14.13 -24.78
CA THR A 42 -17.27 14.08 -26.21
C THR A 42 -18.18 15.05 -27.00
N ASN A 43 -17.86 15.26 -28.26
CA ASN A 43 -18.59 16.12 -29.19
C ASN A 43 -18.47 15.57 -30.61
N ASP A 44 -19.06 16.31 -31.61
CA ASP A 44 -19.03 15.90 -33.01
C ASP A 44 -17.61 15.87 -33.62
N GLU A 45 -16.64 16.60 -33.07
CA GLU A 45 -15.24 16.64 -33.52
C GLU A 45 -14.38 15.52 -32.88
N TYR A 46 -14.80 15.01 -31.73
CA TYR A 46 -14.12 13.92 -31.01
C TYR A 46 -15.18 13.03 -30.36
N THR A 47 -15.40 11.89 -30.98
CA THR A 47 -16.43 10.92 -30.58
C THR A 47 -15.92 9.93 -29.54
N PHE A 48 -16.83 9.19 -28.91
CA PHE A 48 -16.44 8.12 -27.97
C PHE A 48 -15.70 6.98 -28.68
N GLU A 49 -16.01 6.73 -29.94
CA GLU A 49 -15.29 5.77 -30.80
C GLU A 49 -13.85 6.23 -31.08
N ASP A 50 -13.64 7.54 -31.27
CA ASP A 50 -12.28 8.11 -31.39
C ASP A 50 -11.48 7.90 -30.10
N PHE A 51 -12.12 8.04 -28.93
CA PHE A 51 -11.49 7.75 -27.65
C PHE A 51 -11.03 6.30 -27.54
N ILE A 52 -11.88 5.33 -27.91
CA ILE A 52 -11.50 3.90 -27.89
C ILE A 52 -10.34 3.64 -28.86
N GLN A 53 -10.39 4.21 -30.05
CA GLN A 53 -9.31 4.06 -31.03
C GLN A 53 -8.00 4.66 -30.52
N GLU A 54 -8.07 5.85 -29.92
CA GLU A 54 -6.90 6.53 -29.34
C GLU A 54 -6.31 5.74 -28.15
N LEU A 55 -7.14 5.07 -27.34
CA LEU A 55 -6.67 4.15 -26.30
C LEU A 55 -5.85 2.98 -26.87
N LYS A 56 -6.28 2.43 -28.04
CA LYS A 56 -5.55 1.37 -28.74
C LYS A 56 -4.26 1.92 -29.34
N ASP A 57 -4.32 3.03 -30.06
CA ASP A 57 -3.17 3.66 -30.73
C ASP A 57 -2.09 4.07 -29.75
N LYS A 58 -2.49 4.58 -28.59
CA LYS A 58 -1.57 4.90 -27.48
C LYS A 58 -1.13 3.68 -26.68
N GLY A 59 -1.61 2.48 -27.01
CA GLY A 59 -1.21 1.22 -26.39
C GLY A 59 -1.70 1.02 -24.97
N TYR A 60 -2.88 1.54 -24.61
CA TYR A 60 -3.55 1.23 -23.35
C TYR A 60 -4.41 -0.03 -23.47
N LEU A 61 -5.02 -0.25 -24.62
CA LEU A 61 -5.86 -1.41 -24.89
C LEU A 61 -5.24 -2.31 -25.97
N ARG A 62 -5.59 -3.58 -25.91
CA ARG A 62 -5.27 -4.60 -26.93
C ARG A 62 -6.50 -5.43 -27.19
N ASP A 63 -6.64 -5.92 -28.41
CA ASP A 63 -7.65 -6.92 -28.74
C ASP A 63 -7.22 -8.28 -28.15
N ASN A 64 -8.15 -8.99 -27.54
CA ASN A 64 -7.89 -10.33 -27.00
C ASN A 64 -7.81 -11.34 -28.19
N SER A 65 -6.72 -12.12 -28.22
CA SER A 65 -6.45 -13.09 -29.29
C SER A 65 -7.29 -14.37 -29.17
N ASP A 66 -8.12 -14.51 -28.14
CA ASP A 66 -8.75 -15.79 -27.77
C ASP A 66 -10.07 -16.08 -28.49
N GLY A 67 -10.35 -15.41 -29.61
CA GLY A 67 -11.48 -15.74 -30.51
C GLY A 67 -12.88 -15.43 -29.96
N GLN A 68 -13.00 -14.93 -28.73
CA GLN A 68 -14.27 -14.53 -28.12
C GLN A 68 -14.58 -13.03 -28.26
N GLY A 69 -13.75 -12.27 -28.96
CA GLY A 69 -13.92 -10.85 -29.19
C GLY A 69 -14.05 -10.09 -27.86
N GLY A 70 -13.08 -9.27 -27.51
CA GLY A 70 -13.06 -8.43 -26.31
C GLY A 70 -11.74 -7.69 -26.24
N MET A 71 -11.70 -6.66 -25.41
CA MET A 71 -10.49 -5.86 -25.21
C MET A 71 -9.86 -6.15 -23.85
N GLY A 72 -8.52 -6.12 -23.80
CA GLY A 72 -7.76 -6.29 -22.57
C GLY A 72 -6.84 -5.11 -22.31
N LEU A 73 -6.47 -4.92 -21.03
CA LEU A 73 -5.47 -3.93 -20.65
C LEU A 73 -4.08 -4.37 -21.11
N THR A 74 -3.24 -3.39 -21.42
CA THR A 74 -1.82 -3.60 -21.60
C THR A 74 -1.06 -3.33 -20.29
N SER A 75 0.19 -3.77 -20.19
CA SER A 75 1.06 -3.43 -19.04
C SER A 75 1.22 -1.92 -18.85
N LYS A 76 1.14 -1.12 -19.93
CA LYS A 76 1.11 0.33 -19.88
C LYS A 76 -0.13 0.85 -19.15
N ALA A 77 -1.30 0.31 -19.49
CA ALA A 77 -2.55 0.66 -18.85
C ALA A 77 -2.54 0.28 -17.34
N GLU A 78 -2.11 -0.92 -17.01
CA GLU A 78 -1.97 -1.38 -15.62
C GLU A 78 -1.06 -0.45 -14.79
N GLY A 79 0.09 -0.04 -15.36
CA GLY A 79 0.99 0.93 -14.74
C GLY A 79 0.33 2.30 -14.56
N ALA A 80 -0.42 2.76 -15.57
CA ALA A 80 -1.13 4.04 -15.50
C ALA A 80 -2.26 4.02 -14.45
N VAL A 81 -2.95 2.90 -14.28
CA VAL A 81 -3.99 2.72 -13.24
C VAL A 81 -3.35 2.76 -11.85
N ARG A 82 -2.25 2.04 -11.61
CA ARG A 82 -1.52 2.08 -10.32
C ARG A 82 -1.02 3.49 -9.98
N LYS A 83 -0.45 4.19 -10.96
CA LYS A 83 0.00 5.57 -10.78
C LYS A 83 -1.17 6.50 -10.46
N ALA A 84 -2.30 6.35 -11.15
CA ALA A 84 -3.51 7.15 -10.85
C ALA A 84 -4.03 6.88 -9.44
N ALA A 85 -4.06 5.63 -8.98
CA ALA A 85 -4.40 5.26 -7.61
C ALA A 85 -3.47 5.94 -6.59
N MET A 86 -2.17 5.95 -6.86
CA MET A 86 -1.19 6.63 -6.02
C MET A 86 -1.43 8.15 -5.98
N ASP A 87 -1.61 8.80 -7.14
CA ASP A 87 -1.82 10.25 -7.24
C ASP A 87 -3.12 10.67 -6.54
N GLN A 88 -4.18 9.88 -6.66
CA GLN A 88 -5.47 10.13 -6.00
C GLN A 88 -5.34 10.07 -4.47
N LEU A 89 -4.68 9.04 -3.94
CA LEU A 89 -4.48 8.90 -2.50
C LEU A 89 -3.55 9.97 -1.93
N PHE A 90 -2.44 10.29 -2.60
CA PHE A 90 -1.54 11.37 -2.18
C PHE A 90 -2.13 12.76 -2.39
N GLY A 91 -2.93 12.97 -3.43
CA GLY A 91 -3.68 14.22 -3.63
C GLY A 91 -4.67 14.49 -2.49
N THR A 92 -5.31 13.44 -1.99
CA THR A 92 -6.19 13.50 -0.81
C THR A 92 -5.40 13.79 0.47
N LEU A 93 -4.21 13.19 0.63
CA LEU A 93 -3.31 13.44 1.76
C LEU A 93 -2.89 14.91 1.84
N LYS A 94 -2.50 15.51 0.71
CA LYS A 94 -2.12 16.93 0.66
C LYS A 94 -3.28 17.89 0.95
N LYS A 95 -4.52 17.53 0.63
CA LYS A 95 -5.71 18.35 0.92
C LYS A 95 -6.20 18.22 2.36
N GLY A 96 -5.92 17.11 3.03
CA GLY A 96 -6.30 16.87 4.43
C GLY A 96 -5.41 17.56 5.46
N ASP A 97 -4.23 18.02 5.05
CA ASP A 97 -3.18 18.55 5.95
C ASP A 97 -3.15 20.10 6.02
N SER A 98 -4.24 20.78 5.74
CA SER A 98 -4.36 22.23 5.97
C SER A 98 -4.90 22.58 7.37
N GLY A 99 -4.60 21.77 8.37
CA GLY A 99 -4.80 21.99 9.80
C GLY A 99 -3.45 21.90 10.52
N GLU A 100 -2.83 23.04 10.75
CA GLU A 100 -1.73 23.33 11.67
C GLU A 100 -1.02 22.13 12.32
N HIS A 101 -0.03 21.56 11.66
CA HIS A 101 1.24 21.14 12.22
C HIS A 101 2.23 21.06 11.04
N GLN A 102 3.09 22.07 10.96
CA GLN A 102 4.28 22.04 10.11
C GLN A 102 5.15 20.85 10.54
N SER A 103 5.10 19.76 9.81
CA SER A 103 6.19 18.83 9.75
C SER A 103 6.89 19.07 8.42
N ASP A 104 7.97 19.82 8.49
CA ASP A 104 8.95 19.93 7.42
C ASP A 104 9.43 18.52 7.06
N SER A 105 8.89 17.94 6.00
CA SER A 105 9.46 16.79 5.34
C SER A 105 9.71 17.16 3.90
N PRO A 106 10.97 17.48 3.54
CA PRO A 106 11.31 17.72 2.15
C PRO A 106 11.14 16.43 1.36
N MET A 107 10.21 16.46 0.42
CA MET A 107 10.08 15.46 -0.66
C MET A 107 11.24 15.67 -1.63
N GLY A 108 12.31 14.92 -1.46
CA GLY A 108 13.43 14.96 -2.41
C GLY A 108 14.38 13.80 -2.19
N LYS A 109 14.60 13.01 -3.25
CA LYS A 109 15.68 12.04 -3.48
C LYS A 109 16.22 11.31 -2.24
N GLY A 110 16.07 9.99 -2.21
CA GLY A 110 16.78 9.16 -1.23
C GLY A 110 18.29 9.19 -1.47
N ASP A 111 18.90 10.22 -0.93
CA ASP A 111 20.31 10.39 -0.68
C ASP A 111 20.41 11.49 0.37
N SER A 112 21.10 11.20 1.46
CA SER A 112 21.38 12.08 2.58
C SER A 112 20.26 13.05 2.95
N THR A 113 19.67 12.89 4.10
CA THR A 113 18.63 13.82 4.59
C THR A 113 19.17 15.21 4.91
N GLY A 114 20.46 15.45 4.71
CA GLY A 114 21.10 16.72 5.05
C GLY A 114 20.99 17.10 6.53
N ASP A 115 20.53 16.19 7.38
CA ASP A 115 20.52 16.40 8.81
C ASP A 115 21.94 16.18 9.34
N PHE A 116 22.55 17.25 9.76
CA PHE A 116 23.88 17.26 10.35
C PHE A 116 23.76 17.32 11.87
N ARG A 117 24.57 16.52 12.56
CA ARG A 117 24.72 16.62 14.01
C ARG A 117 26.19 16.70 14.42
N SER A 118 26.45 17.18 15.62
CA SER A 118 27.80 17.16 16.17
C SER A 118 28.32 15.73 16.32
N PHE A 119 29.60 15.54 16.05
CA PHE A 119 30.30 14.27 16.18
C PHE A 119 30.24 13.76 17.63
N GLN A 120 29.94 12.48 17.81
CA GLN A 120 29.99 11.80 19.08
C GLN A 120 30.99 10.64 19.05
N PHE A 121 31.59 10.32 20.19
CA PHE A 121 32.54 9.21 20.26
C PHE A 121 31.87 7.89 19.89
N GLY A 122 32.40 7.22 18.87
CA GLY A 122 31.82 6.01 18.28
C GLY A 122 31.26 6.19 16.87
N ASP A 123 31.15 7.43 16.39
CA ASP A 123 30.76 7.69 15.00
C ASP A 123 31.84 7.25 14.02
N ALA A 124 31.44 6.74 12.88
CA ALA A 124 32.36 6.39 11.80
C ALA A 124 32.97 7.66 11.18
N LEU A 125 34.27 7.70 11.04
CA LEU A 125 34.99 8.85 10.47
C LEU A 125 34.58 9.16 9.03
N ASP A 126 34.13 8.14 8.30
CA ASP A 126 33.66 8.28 6.91
C ASP A 126 32.36 9.11 6.80
N ASN A 127 31.63 9.26 7.90
CA ASN A 127 30.42 10.09 7.94
C ASN A 127 30.68 11.56 8.28
N ILE A 128 31.95 11.96 8.49
CA ILE A 128 32.29 13.35 8.80
C ILE A 128 32.13 14.22 7.53
N VAL A 129 31.28 15.25 7.66
CA VAL A 129 31.06 16.25 6.61
C VAL A 129 32.09 17.35 6.76
N MET A 130 33.24 17.20 6.05
CA MET A 130 34.36 18.10 6.18
C MET A 130 34.03 19.57 5.87
N ASN A 131 33.14 19.83 4.90
CA ASN A 131 32.76 21.20 4.55
C ASN A 131 32.04 21.92 5.70
N GLU A 132 31.11 21.26 6.38
CA GLU A 132 30.41 21.83 7.53
C GLU A 132 31.30 21.88 8.78
N SER A 133 32.16 20.88 8.98
CA SER A 133 33.15 20.87 10.06
C SER A 133 34.17 22.02 9.94
N LEU A 134 34.68 22.26 8.72
CA LEU A 134 35.56 23.40 8.48
C LEU A 134 34.86 24.74 8.65
N LYS A 135 33.59 24.83 8.30
CA LYS A 135 32.77 26.03 8.50
C LYS A 135 32.61 26.36 9.98
N ASN A 136 32.37 25.33 10.82
CA ASN A 136 32.32 25.49 12.28
C ASN A 136 33.67 25.93 12.84
N ALA A 137 34.78 25.31 12.41
CA ALA A 137 36.13 25.69 12.85
C ALA A 137 36.51 27.15 12.45
N LEU A 138 36.04 27.62 11.27
CA LEU A 138 36.22 29.02 10.88
C LEU A 138 35.39 29.98 11.73
N VAL A 139 34.18 29.56 12.15
CA VAL A 139 33.31 30.37 13.02
C VAL A 139 33.87 30.43 14.44
N SER A 140 34.43 29.32 14.96
CA SER A 140 34.99 29.24 16.32
C SER A 140 36.40 29.85 16.47
N GLY A 141 37.29 29.63 15.49
CA GLY A 141 38.70 30.02 15.58
C GLY A 141 39.13 31.20 14.71
N GLY A 142 38.30 31.67 13.79
CA GLY A 142 38.66 32.71 12.82
C GLY A 142 39.60 32.21 11.70
N ILE A 143 39.91 33.11 10.76
CA ILE A 143 40.73 32.77 9.57
C ILE A 143 42.22 32.63 9.91
N ASP A 144 42.71 33.32 10.93
CA ASP A 144 44.13 33.41 11.29
C ASP A 144 44.60 32.19 12.12
N GLU A 145 43.72 31.48 12.81
CA GLU A 145 44.03 30.26 13.57
C GLU A 145 43.04 29.12 13.30
N LEU A 146 43.01 28.66 12.05
CA LEU A 146 42.17 27.53 11.69
C LEU A 146 42.68 26.25 12.38
N ARG A 147 41.99 25.82 13.44
CA ARG A 147 42.21 24.54 14.12
C ARG A 147 40.91 23.78 14.15
N LEU A 148 40.88 22.57 13.60
CA LEU A 148 39.76 21.68 13.65
C LEU A 148 39.75 20.95 15.01
N THR A 149 38.76 21.20 15.83
CA THR A 149 38.57 20.51 17.11
C THR A 149 37.43 19.47 17.00
N GLN A 150 37.33 18.58 17.97
CA GLN A 150 36.26 17.59 17.99
C GLN A 150 34.86 18.23 18.03
N GLU A 151 34.74 19.40 18.63
CA GLU A 151 33.47 20.14 18.75
C GLU A 151 33.02 20.76 17.43
N ASP A 152 33.96 20.99 16.49
CA ASP A 152 33.68 21.50 15.16
C ASP A 152 33.23 20.39 14.20
N LEU A 153 33.51 19.11 14.55
CA LEU A 153 33.18 17.98 13.68
C LEU A 153 31.68 17.77 13.58
N VAL A 154 31.22 17.71 12.35
CA VAL A 154 29.84 17.46 11.98
C VAL A 154 29.77 16.14 11.23
N VAL A 155 28.89 15.27 11.63
CA VAL A 155 28.60 14.03 10.93
C VAL A 155 27.23 14.12 10.25
N GLU A 156 27.18 13.59 9.06
CA GLU A 156 25.91 13.34 8.40
C GLU A 156 25.23 12.17 9.08
N GLU A 157 23.97 12.36 9.52
CA GLU A 157 23.16 11.23 9.98
C GLU A 157 22.87 10.31 8.79
N ALA A 158 23.76 9.36 8.58
CA ALA A 158 23.51 8.26 7.67
C ALA A 158 22.46 7.35 8.36
N TYR A 159 21.19 7.58 8.05
CA TYR A 159 20.21 6.54 8.32
C TYR A 159 20.66 5.31 7.54
N GLN A 160 21.07 4.27 8.25
CA GLN A 160 21.26 2.97 7.60
C GLN A 160 19.94 2.63 6.93
N ASN A 161 19.91 2.71 5.61
CA ASN A 161 18.76 2.36 4.79
C ASN A 161 18.51 0.85 4.93
N THR A 162 17.99 0.47 6.10
CA THR A 162 17.65 -0.92 6.38
C THR A 162 16.47 -1.31 5.49
N SER A 163 16.64 -2.37 4.72
CA SER A 163 15.58 -2.89 3.88
C SER A 163 14.43 -3.41 4.74
N LEU A 164 13.21 -3.10 4.33
CA LEU A 164 11.97 -3.58 4.96
C LEU A 164 11.28 -4.55 4.00
N SER A 165 10.89 -5.71 4.51
CA SER A 165 10.04 -6.65 3.76
C SER A 165 8.62 -6.60 4.29
N THR A 166 7.70 -6.27 3.42
CA THR A 166 6.27 -6.18 3.73
C THR A 166 5.50 -7.25 2.97
N VAL A 167 4.62 -7.95 3.65
CA VAL A 167 3.55 -8.73 3.01
C VAL A 167 2.24 -7.98 3.21
N LEU A 168 1.57 -7.66 2.13
CA LEU A 168 0.22 -7.11 2.13
C LEU A 168 -0.77 -8.26 1.95
N MET A 169 -1.60 -8.48 2.96
CA MET A 169 -2.71 -9.45 2.96
C MET A 169 -4.01 -8.73 2.65
N ILE A 170 -4.75 -9.20 1.67
CA ILE A 170 -6.05 -8.64 1.29
C ILE A 170 -7.11 -9.72 1.47
N ASP A 171 -8.10 -9.42 2.29
CA ASP A 171 -9.28 -10.24 2.46
C ASP A 171 -10.15 -10.15 1.20
N ILE A 172 -10.47 -11.31 0.60
CA ILE A 172 -11.36 -11.42 -0.56
C ILE A 172 -12.60 -12.26 -0.24
N SER A 173 -12.92 -12.40 1.05
CA SER A 173 -14.11 -13.08 1.50
C SER A 173 -15.39 -12.32 1.08
N HIS A 174 -16.50 -13.03 1.07
CA HIS A 174 -17.78 -12.48 0.62
C HIS A 174 -18.24 -11.23 1.38
N SER A 175 -17.84 -11.09 2.65
CA SER A 175 -18.16 -9.91 3.48
C SER A 175 -17.58 -8.59 2.95
N MET A 176 -16.53 -8.66 2.10
CA MET A 176 -15.94 -7.47 1.48
C MET A 176 -16.84 -6.76 0.45
N ILE A 177 -17.98 -7.35 0.09
CA ILE A 177 -19.02 -6.75 -0.79
C ILE A 177 -20.43 -6.81 -0.20
N LEU A 178 -20.58 -7.22 1.08
CA LEU A 178 -21.90 -7.34 1.70
C LEU A 178 -22.51 -5.98 2.07
N TYR A 179 -23.82 -5.97 2.19
CA TYR A 179 -24.62 -4.82 2.65
C TYR A 179 -24.57 -3.58 1.74
N GLY A 180 -24.27 -3.76 0.44
CA GLY A 180 -24.20 -2.65 -0.52
C GLY A 180 -22.96 -1.78 -0.37
N GLU A 181 -22.00 -2.17 0.46
CA GLU A 181 -20.71 -1.52 0.58
C GLU A 181 -19.64 -2.26 -0.27
N ASP A 182 -19.03 -1.56 -1.18
CA ASP A 182 -17.86 -2.04 -1.92
C ASP A 182 -16.59 -1.74 -1.10
N ARG A 183 -16.10 -2.73 -0.36
CA ARG A 183 -14.89 -2.62 0.45
C ARG A 183 -13.65 -3.09 -0.31
N ILE A 184 -13.83 -3.90 -1.33
CA ILE A 184 -12.71 -4.46 -2.08
C ILE A 184 -12.06 -3.43 -3.01
N THR A 185 -12.82 -2.54 -3.64
CA THR A 185 -12.25 -1.52 -4.53
C THR A 185 -11.31 -0.56 -3.78
N PRO A 186 -11.66 0.04 -2.63
CA PRO A 186 -10.70 0.81 -1.83
C PRO A 186 -9.47 0.01 -1.39
N ALA A 187 -9.63 -1.28 -1.04
CA ALA A 187 -8.50 -2.14 -0.69
C ALA A 187 -7.55 -2.33 -1.88
N LYS A 188 -8.09 -2.57 -3.09
CA LYS A 188 -7.31 -2.65 -4.34
C LYS A 188 -6.58 -1.34 -4.62
N MET A 189 -7.26 -0.20 -4.51
CA MET A 189 -6.68 1.12 -4.74
C MET A 189 -5.49 1.38 -3.80
N VAL A 190 -5.63 1.07 -2.52
CA VAL A 190 -4.55 1.21 -1.53
C VAL A 190 -3.39 0.27 -1.85
N ALA A 191 -3.68 -0.99 -2.20
CA ALA A 191 -2.67 -1.97 -2.56
C ALA A 191 -1.85 -1.53 -3.80
N MET A 192 -2.53 -1.05 -4.83
CA MET A 192 -1.89 -0.54 -6.05
C MET A 192 -1.03 0.70 -5.77
N ALA A 193 -1.54 1.65 -4.99
CA ALA A 193 -0.81 2.85 -4.63
C ALA A 193 0.41 2.53 -3.75
N LEU A 194 0.27 1.62 -2.79
CA LEU A 194 1.39 1.17 -1.95
C LEU A 194 2.46 0.47 -2.77
N ALA A 195 2.06 -0.41 -3.70
CA ALA A 195 2.97 -1.10 -4.60
C ALA A 195 3.77 -0.12 -5.47
N GLU A 196 3.09 0.84 -6.09
CA GLU A 196 3.74 1.87 -6.91
C GLU A 196 4.68 2.73 -6.08
N TRP A 197 4.28 3.10 -4.86
CA TRP A 197 5.08 3.93 -3.99
C TRP A 197 6.33 3.22 -3.47
N ILE A 198 6.22 1.96 -3.01
CA ILE A 198 7.37 1.18 -2.54
C ILE A 198 8.36 0.97 -3.68
N THR A 199 7.90 0.53 -4.84
CA THR A 199 8.78 0.25 -5.98
C THR A 199 9.51 1.49 -6.51
N THR A 200 8.89 2.67 -6.40
CA THR A 200 9.50 3.92 -6.89
C THR A 200 10.37 4.63 -5.86
N LYS A 201 9.97 4.63 -4.58
CA LYS A 201 10.65 5.39 -3.52
C LYS A 201 11.61 4.57 -2.67
N TYR A 202 11.37 3.26 -2.55
CA TYR A 202 12.16 2.36 -1.69
C TYR A 202 12.59 1.11 -2.44
N PRO A 203 13.48 1.22 -3.46
CA PRO A 203 13.84 0.10 -4.33
C PRO A 203 14.55 -1.06 -3.60
N LYS A 204 15.04 -0.83 -2.38
CA LYS A 204 15.63 -1.88 -1.52
C LYS A 204 14.59 -2.62 -0.68
N ASP A 205 13.38 -2.10 -0.56
CA ASP A 205 12.28 -2.73 0.16
C ASP A 205 11.58 -3.74 -0.74
N THR A 206 10.93 -4.73 -0.13
CA THR A 206 10.18 -5.73 -0.88
C THR A 206 8.72 -5.71 -0.45
N LEU A 207 7.84 -5.86 -1.43
CA LEU A 207 6.41 -6.03 -1.22
C LEU A 207 5.96 -7.33 -1.87
N ASP A 208 5.45 -8.25 -1.07
CA ASP A 208 4.71 -9.41 -1.53
C ASP A 208 3.22 -9.15 -1.26
N ILE A 209 2.35 -9.56 -2.17
CA ILE A 209 0.91 -9.42 -2.01
C ILE A 209 0.30 -10.81 -1.99
N ILE A 210 -0.55 -11.06 -1.02
CA ILE A 210 -1.36 -12.27 -0.92
C ILE A 210 -2.82 -11.92 -0.75
N VAL A 211 -3.67 -12.79 -1.22
CA VAL A 211 -5.11 -12.76 -0.97
C VAL A 211 -5.49 -13.97 -0.15
N TYR A 212 -6.56 -13.83 0.62
CA TYR A 212 -7.07 -14.94 1.40
C TYR A 212 -8.60 -14.93 1.48
N GLY A 213 -9.15 -16.12 1.38
CA GLY A 213 -10.54 -16.48 1.55
C GLY A 213 -10.62 -17.76 2.36
N ASN A 214 -11.12 -18.88 1.81
CA ASN A 214 -11.01 -20.20 2.46
C ASN A 214 -9.54 -20.67 2.55
N GLU A 215 -8.78 -20.37 1.52
CA GLU A 215 -7.34 -20.59 1.39
C GLU A 215 -6.63 -19.27 1.16
N SER A 216 -5.31 -19.30 1.01
CA SER A 216 -4.51 -18.11 0.72
C SER A 216 -3.52 -18.41 -0.41
N TRP A 217 -3.27 -17.41 -1.27
CA TRP A 217 -2.29 -17.52 -2.34
C TRP A 217 -1.64 -16.18 -2.68
N PRO A 218 -0.41 -16.20 -3.20
CA PRO A 218 0.27 -14.99 -3.62
C PRO A 218 -0.29 -14.52 -4.96
N ILE A 219 -0.33 -13.21 -5.16
CA ILE A 219 -0.66 -12.57 -6.44
C ILE A 219 0.45 -11.60 -6.86
N GLN A 220 0.51 -11.29 -8.13
CA GLN A 220 1.43 -10.27 -8.64
C GLN A 220 0.78 -8.89 -8.57
N ILE A 221 1.60 -7.84 -8.53
CA ILE A 221 1.11 -6.44 -8.52
C ILE A 221 0.21 -6.15 -9.73
N LYS A 222 0.51 -6.75 -10.89
CA LYS A 222 -0.30 -6.60 -12.11
C LYS A 222 -1.70 -7.20 -11.99
N ASP A 223 -1.90 -8.17 -11.08
CA ASP A 223 -3.19 -8.85 -10.90
C ASP A 223 -4.17 -8.03 -10.05
N LEU A 224 -3.68 -7.00 -9.34
CA LEU A 224 -4.50 -6.18 -8.45
C LEU A 224 -5.74 -5.54 -9.09
N PRO A 225 -5.69 -4.96 -10.31
CA PRO A 225 -6.89 -4.40 -10.94
C PRO A 225 -7.98 -5.45 -11.17
N TYR A 226 -7.59 -6.70 -11.42
CA TYR A 226 -8.48 -7.81 -11.76
C TYR A 226 -9.02 -8.57 -10.53
N LEU A 227 -8.63 -8.17 -9.32
CA LEU A 227 -9.01 -8.85 -8.10
C LEU A 227 -10.52 -8.77 -7.86
N GLN A 228 -11.12 -9.93 -7.65
CA GLN A 228 -12.55 -10.08 -7.35
C GLN A 228 -12.75 -10.75 -6.00
N VAL A 229 -13.86 -10.41 -5.36
CA VAL A 229 -14.34 -11.11 -4.17
C VAL A 229 -15.01 -12.41 -4.60
N GLY A 230 -14.66 -13.49 -3.91
CA GLY A 230 -15.29 -14.79 -4.15
C GLY A 230 -16.31 -15.17 -3.07
N PRO A 231 -17.02 -16.29 -3.25
CA PRO A 231 -17.94 -16.83 -2.25
C PRO A 231 -17.16 -17.53 -1.12
N TYR A 232 -16.15 -16.82 -0.59
CA TYR A 232 -15.22 -17.37 0.40
C TYR A 232 -15.58 -16.93 1.81
N HIS A 233 -15.24 -17.80 2.77
CA HIS A 233 -15.11 -17.43 4.18
C HIS A 233 -13.73 -16.80 4.43
N THR A 234 -13.54 -16.24 5.63
CA THR A 234 -12.31 -15.58 6.01
C THR A 234 -11.41 -16.53 6.81
N ASN A 235 -10.39 -17.10 6.17
CA ASN A 235 -9.35 -17.89 6.82
C ASN A 235 -8.11 -17.03 7.11
N PHE A 236 -8.17 -16.29 8.20
CA PHE A 236 -7.08 -15.40 8.62
C PHE A 236 -5.81 -16.16 8.98
N VAL A 237 -5.94 -17.38 9.53
CA VAL A 237 -4.81 -18.24 9.89
C VAL A 237 -4.01 -18.63 8.65
N ALA A 238 -4.68 -19.09 7.58
CA ALA A 238 -4.02 -19.46 6.33
C ALA A 238 -3.26 -18.26 5.71
N GLY A 239 -3.88 -17.07 5.75
CA GLY A 239 -3.22 -15.84 5.31
C GLY A 239 -1.94 -15.55 6.07
N LEU A 240 -1.97 -15.61 7.40
CA LEU A 240 -0.81 -15.37 8.26
C LEU A 240 0.30 -16.44 8.07
N GLU A 241 -0.06 -17.71 7.91
CA GLU A 241 0.90 -18.78 7.64
C GLU A 241 1.65 -18.57 6.33
N LEU A 242 0.93 -18.24 5.26
CA LEU A 242 1.53 -17.92 3.97
C LEU A 242 2.43 -16.69 4.06
N ALA A 243 1.95 -15.60 4.69
CA ALA A 243 2.72 -14.37 4.86
C ALA A 243 4.03 -14.61 5.64
N MET A 244 3.97 -15.33 6.75
CA MET A 244 5.15 -15.72 7.51
C MET A 244 6.12 -16.58 6.69
N GLY A 245 5.60 -17.51 5.88
CA GLY A 245 6.38 -18.36 4.98
C GLY A 245 7.16 -17.53 3.95
N LEU A 246 6.52 -16.52 3.36
CA LEU A 246 7.16 -15.60 2.43
C LEU A 246 8.23 -14.76 3.12
N LEU A 247 7.92 -14.17 4.28
CA LEU A 247 8.86 -13.32 5.03
C LEU A 247 10.08 -14.10 5.56
N LYS A 248 9.94 -15.39 5.88
CA LYS A 248 11.09 -16.24 6.26
C LYS A 248 12.15 -16.32 5.16
N ARG A 249 11.73 -16.29 3.89
CA ARG A 249 12.63 -16.35 2.72
C ARG A 249 13.33 -15.02 2.43
N ARG A 250 12.83 -13.91 2.98
CA ARG A 250 13.41 -12.57 2.79
C ARG A 250 14.61 -12.37 3.71
N LYS A 251 15.69 -11.81 3.15
CA LYS A 251 16.96 -11.56 3.89
C LYS A 251 16.91 -10.29 4.75
N SER A 252 15.93 -9.40 4.54
CA SER A 252 15.80 -8.17 5.32
C SER A 252 15.64 -8.46 6.81
N ALA A 253 16.31 -7.67 7.65
CA ALA A 253 16.20 -7.76 9.11
C ALA A 253 14.80 -7.32 9.59
N ASN A 254 14.23 -6.33 8.91
CA ASN A 254 12.92 -5.76 9.26
C ASN A 254 11.83 -6.37 8.39
N LYS A 255 10.78 -6.84 9.05
CA LYS A 255 9.66 -7.55 8.42
C LYS A 255 8.37 -7.08 9.03
N GLN A 256 7.31 -6.98 8.22
CA GLN A 256 5.97 -6.67 8.69
C GLN A 256 4.89 -7.29 7.81
N ILE A 257 3.69 -7.38 8.36
CA ILE A 257 2.48 -7.77 7.65
C ILE A 257 1.48 -6.63 7.75
N PHE A 258 0.94 -6.22 6.62
CA PHE A 258 -0.24 -5.37 6.53
C PHE A 258 -1.44 -6.23 6.18
N ASN A 259 -2.51 -6.14 6.95
CA ASN A 259 -3.73 -6.89 6.72
C ASN A 259 -4.90 -5.93 6.49
N ILE A 260 -5.54 -6.02 5.34
CA ILE A 260 -6.76 -5.27 5.01
C ILE A 260 -7.93 -6.25 5.04
N THR A 261 -8.88 -6.03 5.94
CA THR A 261 -10.00 -6.95 6.19
C THR A 261 -11.22 -6.21 6.73
N ASP A 262 -12.36 -6.83 6.69
CA ASP A 262 -13.53 -6.43 7.48
C ASP A 262 -13.54 -7.02 8.90
N GLY A 263 -12.60 -7.94 9.20
CA GLY A 263 -12.22 -8.36 10.55
C GLY A 263 -12.82 -9.64 11.09
N LYS A 264 -13.72 -10.33 10.37
CA LYS A 264 -14.39 -11.54 10.89
C LYS A 264 -13.75 -12.85 10.41
N PRO A 265 -12.89 -13.50 11.20
CA PRO A 265 -12.43 -14.85 10.86
C PRO A 265 -13.60 -15.84 11.00
N SER A 266 -13.82 -16.65 9.98
CA SER A 266 -14.97 -17.56 9.88
C SER A 266 -14.64 -18.94 9.27
N CYS A 267 -13.34 -19.20 9.01
CA CYS A 267 -12.88 -20.46 8.41
C CYS A 267 -11.50 -20.84 8.92
N LEU A 268 -11.27 -22.14 9.03
CA LEU A 268 -9.97 -22.76 9.27
C LEU A 268 -9.82 -23.98 8.35
N VAL A 269 -8.57 -24.37 8.07
CA VAL A 269 -8.24 -25.68 7.50
C VAL A 269 -7.85 -26.59 8.65
N GLU A 270 -8.52 -27.73 8.77
CA GLU A 270 -8.21 -28.76 9.75
C GLU A 270 -7.03 -29.63 9.30
N PRO A 271 -6.38 -30.38 10.20
CA PRO A 271 -5.24 -31.23 9.86
C PRO A 271 -5.52 -32.29 8.80
N ASP A 272 -6.77 -32.71 8.63
CA ASP A 272 -7.22 -33.64 7.59
C ASP A 272 -7.49 -32.96 6.22
N GLY A 273 -7.29 -31.64 6.14
CA GLY A 273 -7.55 -30.84 4.96
C GLY A 273 -8.98 -30.38 4.78
N SER A 274 -9.89 -30.75 5.69
CA SER A 274 -11.27 -30.25 5.67
C SER A 274 -11.36 -28.80 6.14
N PHE A 275 -12.46 -28.10 5.73
CA PHE A 275 -12.70 -26.74 6.17
C PHE A 275 -13.69 -26.74 7.36
N TYR A 276 -13.22 -26.23 8.50
CA TYR A 276 -14.13 -25.83 9.58
C TYR A 276 -14.63 -24.41 9.32
N LYS A 277 -15.95 -24.23 9.23
CA LYS A 277 -16.58 -22.95 8.88
C LYS A 277 -17.66 -22.59 9.88
N ASN A 278 -17.65 -21.35 10.37
CA ASN A 278 -18.70 -20.81 11.20
C ASN A 278 -18.98 -19.34 10.82
N SER A 279 -20.15 -19.09 10.25
CA SER A 279 -20.58 -17.75 9.83
C SER A 279 -21.32 -17.00 10.95
N PHE A 280 -21.65 -17.65 12.07
CA PHE A 280 -22.42 -17.05 13.17
C PHE A 280 -21.47 -16.50 14.26
N GLY A 281 -21.46 -15.16 14.43
CA GLY A 281 -20.65 -14.51 15.45
C GLY A 281 -19.14 -14.73 15.33
N LEU A 282 -18.42 -14.51 16.41
CA LEU A 282 -17.01 -14.87 16.55
C LEU A 282 -16.93 -16.25 17.22
N ASP A 283 -16.42 -17.22 16.46
CA ASP A 283 -16.25 -18.58 16.96
C ASP A 283 -15.02 -18.67 17.87
N PRO A 284 -15.14 -19.17 19.12
CA PRO A 284 -14.02 -19.28 20.05
C PRO A 284 -12.87 -20.16 19.56
N TYR A 285 -13.16 -21.22 18.79
CA TYR A 285 -12.13 -22.09 18.24
C TYR A 285 -11.33 -21.38 17.15
N ILE A 286 -12.03 -20.72 16.20
CA ILE A 286 -11.39 -19.95 15.12
C ILE A 286 -10.57 -18.79 15.70
N THR A 287 -11.17 -18.00 16.59
CA THR A 287 -10.47 -16.85 17.22
C THR A 287 -9.30 -17.29 18.07
N GLY A 288 -9.42 -18.42 18.79
CA GLY A 288 -8.31 -19.03 19.53
C GLY A 288 -7.11 -19.34 18.62
N LYS A 289 -7.36 -19.95 17.45
CA LYS A 289 -6.32 -20.21 16.45
C LYS A 289 -5.68 -18.93 15.89
N CYS A 290 -6.47 -17.89 15.67
CA CYS A 290 -5.94 -16.60 15.27
C CYS A 290 -5.02 -15.99 16.34
N LEU A 291 -5.38 -16.08 17.63
CA LEU A 291 -4.56 -15.57 18.74
C LEU A 291 -3.27 -16.41 18.93
N GLU A 292 -3.31 -17.72 18.69
CA GLU A 292 -2.11 -18.56 18.61
C GLU A 292 -1.16 -18.05 17.50
N MET A 293 -1.70 -17.65 16.34
CA MET A 293 -0.89 -17.07 15.26
C MET A 293 -0.34 -15.70 15.63
N ALA A 294 -1.09 -14.87 16.37
CA ALA A 294 -0.57 -13.59 16.88
C ALA A 294 0.67 -13.80 17.77
N ALA A 295 0.66 -14.81 18.63
CA ALA A 295 1.81 -15.15 19.45
C ALA A 295 3.00 -15.68 18.61
N LYS A 296 2.74 -16.50 17.57
CA LYS A 296 3.77 -17.00 16.66
C LYS A 296 4.43 -15.87 15.86
N THR A 297 3.66 -14.93 15.34
CA THR A 297 4.18 -13.77 14.59
C THR A 297 4.98 -12.84 15.50
N LYS A 298 4.54 -12.61 16.75
CA LYS A 298 5.32 -11.87 17.76
C LYS A 298 6.68 -12.53 18.04
N LYS A 299 6.69 -13.85 18.27
CA LYS A 299 7.93 -14.61 18.49
C LYS A 299 8.88 -14.48 17.30
N ALA A 300 8.35 -14.41 16.09
CA ALA A 300 9.12 -14.21 14.86
C ALA A 300 9.53 -12.73 14.65
N LYS A 301 9.18 -11.81 15.54
CA LYS A 301 9.39 -10.35 15.44
C LYS A 301 8.76 -9.74 14.16
N ILE A 302 7.61 -10.24 13.78
CA ILE A 302 6.84 -9.76 12.62
C ILE A 302 5.57 -9.07 13.13
N PRO A 303 5.53 -7.74 13.24
CA PRO A 303 4.31 -7.02 13.59
C PRO A 303 3.27 -7.19 12.47
N VAL A 304 2.02 -7.36 12.87
CA VAL A 304 0.85 -7.42 11.99
C VAL A 304 0.02 -6.18 12.23
N ASN A 305 0.00 -5.28 11.26
CA ASN A 305 -0.78 -4.05 11.32
C ASN A 305 -2.09 -4.28 10.55
N THR A 306 -3.20 -4.30 11.28
CA THR A 306 -4.52 -4.60 10.73
C THR A 306 -5.31 -3.33 10.47
N PHE A 307 -5.73 -3.16 9.22
CA PHE A 307 -6.59 -2.08 8.75
C PHE A 307 -8.01 -2.63 8.56
N MET A 308 -8.83 -2.41 9.58
CA MET A 308 -10.19 -2.92 9.63
C MET A 308 -11.18 -1.91 9.05
N ILE A 309 -11.93 -2.33 8.04
CA ILE A 309 -12.89 -1.48 7.31
C ILE A 309 -14.31 -1.54 7.92
N ALA A 310 -14.57 -2.47 8.84
CA ALA A 310 -15.89 -2.61 9.47
C ALA A 310 -16.03 -1.83 10.78
N LYS A 311 -17.27 -1.46 11.12
CA LYS A 311 -17.60 -0.71 12.34
C LYS A 311 -18.12 -1.60 13.50
N ASP A 312 -18.11 -2.92 13.35
CA ASP A 312 -18.61 -3.84 14.34
C ASP A 312 -17.74 -3.86 15.61
N ALA A 313 -18.34 -3.56 16.76
CA ALA A 313 -17.64 -3.45 18.04
C ALA A 313 -17.02 -4.79 18.52
N TYR A 314 -17.67 -5.93 18.23
CA TYR A 314 -17.14 -7.25 18.61
C TYR A 314 -15.91 -7.60 17.79
N LEU A 315 -15.94 -7.31 16.50
CA LEU A 315 -14.80 -7.50 15.60
C LEU A 315 -13.64 -6.58 15.99
N GLN A 316 -13.94 -5.32 16.35
CA GLN A 316 -12.92 -4.38 16.84
C GLN A 316 -12.24 -4.89 18.12
N HIS A 317 -13.01 -5.48 19.03
CA HIS A 317 -12.45 -6.07 20.26
C HIS A 317 -11.52 -7.25 19.94
N PHE A 318 -11.93 -8.14 19.04
CA PHE A 318 -11.08 -9.26 18.60
C PHE A 318 -9.78 -8.76 17.96
N ILE A 319 -9.85 -7.84 17.02
CA ILE A 319 -8.66 -7.29 16.33
C ILE A 319 -7.74 -6.55 17.31
N ARG A 320 -8.29 -5.86 18.31
CA ARG A 320 -7.50 -5.24 19.38
C ARG A 320 -6.75 -6.29 20.18
N SER A 321 -7.42 -7.34 20.65
CA SER A 321 -6.79 -8.44 21.38
C SER A 321 -5.70 -9.14 20.56
N PHE A 322 -5.94 -9.35 19.27
CA PHE A 322 -4.94 -9.88 18.34
C PHE A 322 -3.70 -8.98 18.27
N SER A 323 -3.90 -7.66 18.10
CA SER A 323 -2.81 -6.69 17.97
C SER A 323 -2.02 -6.54 19.27
N GLU A 324 -2.68 -6.57 20.43
CA GLU A 324 -2.01 -6.54 21.74
C GLU A 324 -1.09 -7.75 21.93
N ILE A 325 -1.53 -8.95 21.55
CA ILE A 325 -0.73 -10.16 21.61
C ILE A 325 0.43 -10.10 20.61
N ASN A 326 0.18 -9.69 19.37
CA ASN A 326 1.18 -9.64 18.31
C ASN A 326 2.19 -8.50 18.51
N GLY A 327 1.77 -7.36 19.06
CA GLY A 327 2.57 -6.13 19.17
C GLY A 327 2.55 -5.24 17.94
N GLY A 328 1.62 -5.50 16.99
CA GLY A 328 1.30 -4.61 15.88
C GLY A 328 0.22 -3.61 16.23
N ASN A 329 -0.26 -2.89 15.23
CA ASN A 329 -1.29 -1.86 15.38
C ASN A 329 -2.64 -2.31 14.78
N ALA A 330 -3.72 -1.84 15.39
CA ALA A 330 -5.07 -1.98 14.86
C ALA A 330 -5.61 -0.61 14.46
N TYR A 331 -6.01 -0.47 13.21
CA TYR A 331 -6.59 0.75 12.66
C TYR A 331 -8.04 0.48 12.26
N TYR A 332 -8.94 1.28 12.79
CA TYR A 332 -10.38 1.21 12.50
C TYR A 332 -10.74 2.40 11.63
N THR A 333 -11.09 2.13 10.38
CA THR A 333 -11.25 3.20 9.40
C THR A 333 -12.47 2.99 8.53
N GLY A 334 -13.06 4.10 8.07
CA GLY A 334 -13.93 4.08 6.90
C GLY A 334 -13.10 4.04 5.62
N LEU A 335 -13.74 3.70 4.51
CA LEU A 335 -13.12 3.54 3.19
C LEU A 335 -12.24 4.73 2.78
N ASN A 336 -12.67 5.96 3.10
CA ASN A 336 -11.99 7.20 2.68
C ASN A 336 -10.66 7.49 3.38
N LYS A 337 -10.38 6.84 4.52
CA LYS A 337 -9.14 7.07 5.31
C LYS A 337 -8.17 5.91 5.27
N LEU A 338 -8.54 4.80 4.62
CA LEU A 338 -7.73 3.60 4.57
C LEU A 338 -6.31 3.88 4.04
N GLY A 339 -6.21 4.57 2.91
CA GLY A 339 -4.93 4.90 2.30
C GLY A 339 -4.02 5.71 3.24
N GLN A 340 -4.55 6.75 3.88
CA GLN A 340 -3.79 7.58 4.82
C GLN A 340 -3.15 6.76 5.93
N LEU A 341 -3.92 5.85 6.54
CA LEU A 341 -3.44 5.04 7.65
C LEU A 341 -2.37 4.05 7.21
N VAL A 342 -2.57 3.36 6.07
CA VAL A 342 -1.59 2.41 5.53
C VAL A 342 -0.25 3.10 5.24
N PHE A 343 -0.29 4.25 4.57
CA PHE A 343 0.93 5.01 4.23
C PHE A 343 1.61 5.60 5.47
N SER A 344 0.84 6.15 6.41
CA SER A 344 1.39 6.69 7.66
C SER A 344 2.09 5.60 8.48
N ASP A 345 1.47 4.43 8.59
CA ASP A 345 2.07 3.30 9.32
C ASP A 345 3.35 2.82 8.63
N TYR A 346 3.34 2.69 7.30
CA TYR A 346 4.54 2.30 6.56
C TYR A 346 5.70 3.27 6.79
N GLN A 347 5.46 4.57 6.74
CA GLN A 347 6.48 5.59 7.00
C GLN A 347 6.99 5.55 8.44
N GLN A 348 6.10 5.35 9.42
CA GLN A 348 6.48 5.20 10.83
C GLN A 348 7.36 3.98 11.05
N GLN A 349 7.01 2.83 10.49
CA GLN A 349 7.82 1.61 10.59
C GLN A 349 9.19 1.81 9.93
N LYS A 350 9.24 2.48 8.79
CA LYS A 350 10.50 2.80 8.11
C LYS A 350 11.41 3.66 9.00
N LYS A 351 10.87 4.73 9.61
CA LYS A 351 11.60 5.60 10.54
C LYS A 351 12.09 4.86 11.81
N ARG A 352 11.26 3.97 12.37
CA ARG A 352 11.63 3.17 13.55
C ARG A 352 12.78 2.21 13.28
N ASN A 353 12.81 1.65 12.09
CA ASN A 353 13.82 0.67 11.67
C ASN A 353 15.12 1.34 11.17
N SER A 354 15.11 2.67 10.99
CA SER A 354 16.28 3.46 10.59
C SER A 354 17.05 4.04 11.78
N LYS A 355 16.50 3.91 13.01
CA LYS A 355 17.17 4.24 14.27
C LYS A 355 17.83 3.00 14.85
#